data_720e08085b069d119a44dfd6d702aee1
#
_entry.id   720e08085b069d119a44dfd6d702aee1
#
_cell.length_a   1.000
_cell.length_b   1.000
_cell.length_c   1.000
_cell.angle_alpha   90.00
_cell.angle_beta   90.00
_cell.angle_gamma   90.00
#
_symmetry.space_group_name_H-M   'P 1'
#
loop_
_entity.id
_entity.type
_entity.pdbx_description
1 polymer ?
#
loop_
_entity_poly.entity_id
_entity_poly.type
_entity_poly.pdbx_seq_one_letter_code
_entity_poly.pdbx_strand_id
1 'polypeptide(L)'
;MAATASIDELKADLRKTVFARRDAMSAAERQAAAETIAQRPFPLPIVPGVIVSGFSPIRTEINPLPLLRKLGDAGAHLALPVVAGKGKPLIMRAYAFGQELKAGVWGIREPKDHAPVVDPDILIVPLAAFDRRGNRIGHGAGYYDMTIARLRSFKQVIAVGLAYALQEVAEVPTTPRDARLDLVLTENEVIDFRKG
;
A
#
# COMPACT_ATOMS: atom_id res chain seq x y z
N MET A 1 -37.40 -13.55 -0.45
CA MET A 1 -35.98 -13.96 -0.25
C MET A 1 -35.11 -12.71 -0.52
N ALA A 2 -34.36 -12.25 0.48
CA ALA A 2 -33.42 -11.14 0.26
C ALA A 2 -32.33 -11.63 -0.70
N ALA A 3 -32.06 -10.90 -1.77
CA ALA A 3 -30.96 -11.20 -2.67
C ALA A 3 -29.63 -11.11 -1.89
N THR A 4 -28.83 -12.16 -1.95
CA THR A 4 -27.49 -12.15 -1.34
C THR A 4 -26.65 -11.13 -2.11
N ALA A 5 -26.11 -10.14 -1.42
CA ALA A 5 -25.26 -9.12 -2.04
C ALA A 5 -24.03 -9.76 -2.72
N SER A 6 -23.67 -9.27 -3.88
CA SER A 6 -22.48 -9.72 -4.59
C SER A 6 -21.20 -9.30 -3.84
N ILE A 7 -20.08 -9.99 -4.08
CA ILE A 7 -18.79 -9.62 -3.47
C ILE A 7 -18.41 -8.17 -3.81
N ASP A 8 -18.71 -7.69 -5.00
CA ASP A 8 -18.41 -6.32 -5.42
C ASP A 8 -19.24 -5.28 -4.67
N GLU A 9 -20.52 -5.58 -4.40
CA GLU A 9 -21.37 -4.73 -3.56
C GLU A 9 -20.85 -4.69 -2.12
N LEU A 10 -20.54 -5.86 -1.53
CA LEU A 10 -19.95 -5.93 -0.19
C LEU A 10 -18.64 -5.14 -0.08
N LYS A 11 -17.76 -5.27 -1.09
CA LYS A 11 -16.52 -4.47 -1.16
C LYS A 11 -16.78 -2.97 -1.27
N ALA A 12 -17.80 -2.56 -2.03
CA ALA A 12 -18.18 -1.16 -2.21
C ALA A 12 -18.70 -0.55 -0.89
N ASP A 13 -19.59 -1.25 -0.20
CA ASP A 13 -20.14 -0.82 1.08
C ASP A 13 -19.06 -0.72 2.17
N LEU A 14 -18.15 -1.69 2.20
CA LEU A 14 -17.04 -1.70 3.14
C LEU A 14 -16.09 -0.50 2.89
N ARG A 15 -15.76 -0.20 1.60
CA ARG A 15 -14.98 1.00 1.25
C ARG A 15 -15.67 2.27 1.75
N LYS A 16 -16.97 2.42 1.49
CA LYS A 16 -17.74 3.59 1.89
C LYS A 16 -17.66 3.81 3.41
N THR A 17 -17.85 2.74 4.18
CA THR A 17 -17.80 2.79 5.65
C THR A 17 -16.42 3.19 6.16
N VAL A 18 -15.37 2.55 5.64
CA VAL A 18 -14.00 2.81 6.12
C VAL A 18 -13.47 4.15 5.64
N PHE A 19 -13.82 4.58 4.42
CA PHE A 19 -13.46 5.92 3.96
C PHE A 19 -14.11 7.01 4.82
N ALA A 20 -15.37 6.86 5.21
CA ALA A 20 -16.02 7.81 6.11
C ALA A 20 -15.31 7.90 7.47
N ARG A 21 -14.89 6.76 8.06
CA ARG A 21 -14.08 6.75 9.31
C ARG A 21 -12.75 7.46 9.12
N ARG A 22 -12.05 7.18 8.04
CA ARG A 22 -10.74 7.77 7.73
C ARG A 22 -10.84 9.27 7.46
N ASP A 23 -11.89 9.70 6.74
CA ASP A 23 -12.12 11.11 6.43
C ASP A 23 -12.50 11.94 7.67
N ALA A 24 -13.01 11.28 8.73
CA ALA A 24 -13.30 11.92 10.02
C ALA A 24 -12.03 12.20 10.85
N MET A 25 -10.89 11.58 10.53
CA MET A 25 -9.61 11.88 11.20
C MET A 25 -9.14 13.29 10.85
N SER A 26 -8.68 14.03 11.85
CA SER A 26 -8.00 15.30 11.63
C SER A 26 -6.66 15.13 10.93
N ALA A 27 -6.16 16.19 10.31
CA ALA A 27 -4.82 16.18 9.69
C ALA A 27 -3.71 15.87 10.71
N ALA A 28 -3.86 16.34 11.95
CA ALA A 28 -2.90 16.09 13.02
C ALA A 28 -2.88 14.62 13.44
N GLU A 29 -4.04 13.96 13.57
CA GLU A 29 -4.12 12.52 13.87
C GLU A 29 -3.50 11.69 12.75
N ARG A 30 -3.78 12.01 11.48
CA ARG A 30 -3.18 11.33 10.34
C ARG A 30 -1.67 11.47 10.31
N GLN A 31 -1.14 12.66 10.58
CA GLN A 31 0.30 12.91 10.64
C GLN A 31 0.94 12.13 11.79
N ALA A 32 0.36 12.20 12.99
CA ALA A 32 0.86 11.48 14.16
C ALA A 32 0.91 9.96 13.93
N ALA A 33 -0.11 9.38 13.29
CA ALA A 33 -0.13 7.97 12.96
C ALA A 33 1.03 7.58 12.01
N ALA A 34 1.26 8.37 10.95
CA ALA A 34 2.34 8.13 10.00
C ALA A 34 3.73 8.20 10.67
N GLU A 35 3.93 9.19 11.55
CA GLU A 35 5.17 9.35 12.32
C GLU A 35 5.37 8.21 13.33
N THR A 36 4.31 7.81 14.04
CA THR A 36 4.36 6.68 14.97
C THR A 36 4.81 5.39 14.29
N ILE A 37 4.27 5.10 13.10
CA ILE A 37 4.71 3.94 12.32
C ILE A 37 6.17 4.06 11.91
N ALA A 38 6.59 5.22 11.44
CA ALA A 38 7.98 5.45 11.03
C ALA A 38 9.00 5.35 12.18
N GLN A 39 8.60 5.68 13.41
CA GLN A 39 9.48 5.59 14.58
C GLN A 39 9.73 4.15 15.04
N ARG A 40 8.79 3.22 14.80
CA ARG A 40 8.98 1.82 15.18
C ARG A 40 10.08 1.14 14.36
N PRO A 41 10.78 0.13 14.91
CA PRO A 41 11.65 -0.73 14.12
C PRO A 41 10.87 -1.32 12.93
N PHE A 42 11.47 -1.25 11.75
CA PHE A 42 10.86 -1.89 10.58
C PHE A 42 11.01 -3.42 10.71
N PRO A 43 9.94 -4.20 10.48
CA PRO A 43 9.93 -5.63 10.81
C PRO A 43 10.72 -6.52 9.83
N LEU A 44 11.31 -5.91 8.80
CA LEU A 44 12.11 -6.60 7.79
C LEU A 44 13.54 -6.04 7.78
N PRO A 45 14.55 -6.87 7.50
CA PRO A 45 15.92 -6.38 7.35
C PRO A 45 16.02 -5.50 6.10
N ILE A 46 16.66 -4.35 6.26
CA ILE A 46 17.06 -3.49 5.13
C ILE A 46 18.53 -3.79 4.86
N VAL A 47 18.75 -4.64 3.86
CA VAL A 47 20.10 -4.98 3.41
C VAL A 47 20.50 -4.10 2.21
N PRO A 48 21.80 -3.88 1.97
CA PRO A 48 22.26 -3.11 0.81
C PRO A 48 21.69 -3.65 -0.49
N GLY A 49 21.12 -2.74 -1.31
CA GLY A 49 20.54 -3.09 -2.60
C GLY A 49 19.06 -3.49 -2.57
N VAL A 50 18.44 -3.65 -1.38
CA VAL A 50 17.00 -3.92 -1.32
C VAL A 50 16.19 -2.76 -1.91
N ILE A 51 15.23 -3.07 -2.74
CA ILE A 51 14.35 -2.08 -3.37
C ILE A 51 13.00 -2.09 -2.63
N VAL A 52 12.63 -0.93 -2.11
CA VAL A 52 11.35 -0.71 -1.41
C VAL A 52 10.50 0.26 -2.23
N SER A 53 9.32 -0.16 -2.66
CA SER A 53 8.38 0.77 -3.27
C SER A 53 7.45 1.37 -2.22
N GLY A 54 7.26 2.69 -2.31
CA GLY A 54 6.19 3.38 -1.63
C GLY A 54 4.99 3.63 -2.54
N PHE A 55 4.19 4.60 -2.15
CA PHE A 55 3.08 5.13 -2.95
C PHE A 55 2.93 6.64 -2.71
N SER A 56 2.28 7.33 -3.64
CA SER A 56 1.84 8.70 -3.45
C SER A 56 0.43 8.67 -2.85
N PRO A 57 0.24 9.21 -1.64
CA PRO A 57 -1.05 9.10 -0.95
C PRO A 57 -2.13 9.91 -1.67
N ILE A 58 -3.35 9.37 -1.71
CA ILE A 58 -4.53 9.99 -2.29
C ILE A 58 -5.47 10.41 -1.17
N ARG A 59 -5.94 11.67 -1.18
CA ARG A 59 -6.89 12.22 -0.21
C ARG A 59 -6.39 12.04 1.24
N THR A 60 -7.11 11.24 2.03
CA THR A 60 -6.84 10.97 3.44
C THR A 60 -6.07 9.68 3.70
N GLU A 61 -5.44 9.09 2.66
CA GLU A 61 -4.53 7.96 2.87
C GLU A 61 -3.40 8.31 3.82
N ILE A 62 -2.92 7.30 4.54
CA ILE A 62 -1.76 7.45 5.41
C ILE A 62 -0.54 7.86 4.58
N ASN A 63 0.22 8.82 5.10
CA ASN A 63 1.40 9.33 4.41
C ASN A 63 2.58 8.34 4.57
N PRO A 64 3.07 7.71 3.48
CA PRO A 64 4.18 6.77 3.58
C PRO A 64 5.55 7.46 3.66
N LEU A 65 5.65 8.77 3.41
CA LEU A 65 6.93 9.46 3.29
C LEU A 65 7.82 9.40 4.53
N PRO A 66 7.32 9.52 5.79
CA PRO A 66 8.17 9.35 6.97
C PRO A 66 8.82 7.96 7.02
N LEU A 67 8.07 6.91 6.72
CA LEU A 67 8.58 5.55 6.66
C LEU A 67 9.59 5.38 5.52
N LEU A 68 9.27 5.86 4.31
CA LEU A 68 10.17 5.76 3.16
C LEU A 68 11.49 6.50 3.38
N ARG A 69 11.47 7.66 4.05
CA ARG A 69 12.68 8.39 4.41
C ARG A 69 13.56 7.53 5.32
N LYS A 70 12.99 6.98 6.38
CA LYS A 70 13.71 6.08 7.29
C LYS A 70 14.32 4.89 6.57
N LEU A 71 13.58 4.25 5.66
CA LEU A 71 14.08 3.09 4.91
C LEU A 71 15.19 3.48 3.93
N GLY A 72 15.07 4.64 3.26
CA GLY A 72 16.12 5.20 2.41
C GLY A 72 17.38 5.53 3.20
N ASP A 73 17.24 6.16 4.37
CA ASP A 73 18.36 6.46 5.27
C ASP A 73 19.03 5.18 5.80
N ALA A 74 18.30 4.08 5.91
CA ALA A 74 18.81 2.76 6.25
C ALA A 74 19.47 2.01 5.07
N GLY A 75 19.51 2.62 3.87
CA GLY A 75 20.19 2.09 2.69
C GLY A 75 19.29 1.39 1.66
N ALA A 76 17.97 1.45 1.80
CA ALA A 76 17.06 0.96 0.77
C ALA A 76 17.09 1.85 -0.48
N HIS A 77 17.06 1.23 -1.67
CA HIS A 77 16.69 1.92 -2.89
C HIS A 77 15.17 2.11 -2.93
N LEU A 78 14.71 3.33 -3.17
CA LEU A 78 13.29 3.63 -3.18
C LEU A 78 12.71 3.60 -4.59
N ALA A 79 11.43 3.26 -4.69
CA ALA A 79 10.65 3.32 -5.91
C ALA A 79 9.25 3.87 -5.64
N LEU A 80 8.62 4.43 -6.67
CA LEU A 80 7.22 4.85 -6.66
C LEU A 80 6.49 4.26 -7.87
N PRO A 81 5.18 4.01 -7.75
CA PRO A 81 4.37 3.46 -8.83
C PRO A 81 4.04 4.51 -9.89
N VAL A 82 3.95 4.04 -11.12
CA VAL A 82 3.40 4.74 -12.28
C VAL A 82 2.25 3.92 -12.84
N VAL A 83 1.12 4.57 -13.13
CA VAL A 83 -0.05 3.90 -13.71
C VAL A 83 0.19 3.68 -15.20
N ALA A 84 0.36 2.42 -15.60
CA ALA A 84 0.57 2.03 -17.00
C ALA A 84 -0.70 2.02 -17.85
N GLY A 85 -1.87 2.09 -17.21
CA GLY A 85 -3.20 2.07 -17.85
C GLY A 85 -4.17 1.15 -17.12
N LYS A 86 -5.45 1.25 -17.48
CA LYS A 86 -6.51 0.42 -16.89
C LYS A 86 -6.26 -1.06 -17.18
N GLY A 87 -6.41 -1.91 -16.16
CA GLY A 87 -6.24 -3.36 -16.28
C GLY A 87 -4.80 -3.83 -16.46
N LYS A 88 -3.82 -2.97 -16.21
CA LYS A 88 -2.38 -3.32 -16.24
C LYS A 88 -1.77 -3.19 -14.84
N PRO A 89 -0.75 -3.98 -14.51
CA PRO A 89 0.01 -3.78 -13.28
C PRO A 89 0.70 -2.42 -13.28
N LEU A 90 1.03 -1.91 -12.10
CA LEU A 90 1.85 -0.71 -11.95
C LEU A 90 3.26 -0.95 -12.47
N ILE A 91 3.87 0.09 -13.03
CA ILE A 91 5.30 0.14 -13.30
C ILE A 91 5.96 0.82 -12.10
N MET A 92 6.91 0.14 -11.46
CA MET A 92 7.68 0.75 -10.39
C MET A 92 8.92 1.41 -10.98
N ARG A 93 9.16 2.69 -10.63
CA ARG A 93 10.32 3.44 -11.09
C ARG A 93 11.14 3.92 -9.91
N ALA A 94 12.46 3.91 -10.07
CA ALA A 94 13.38 4.40 -9.07
C ALA A 94 13.03 5.86 -8.68
N TYR A 95 13.14 6.12 -7.38
CA TYR A 95 12.83 7.42 -6.78
C TYR A 95 13.86 7.76 -5.70
N ALA A 96 14.26 9.00 -5.62
CA ALA A 96 15.01 9.56 -4.51
C ALA A 96 14.34 10.83 -4.00
N PHE A 97 14.44 11.10 -2.71
CA PHE A 97 13.94 12.36 -2.15
C PHE A 97 14.59 13.56 -2.81
N GLY A 98 13.80 14.59 -3.12
CA GLY A 98 14.23 15.76 -3.85
C GLY A 98 14.11 15.66 -5.37
N GLN A 99 13.85 14.48 -5.92
CA GLN A 99 13.56 14.35 -7.35
C GLN A 99 12.22 14.98 -7.71
N GLU A 100 12.19 15.63 -8.86
CA GLU A 100 10.98 16.19 -9.43
C GLU A 100 10.05 15.06 -9.92
N LEU A 101 8.80 15.12 -9.48
CA LEU A 101 7.74 14.22 -9.89
C LEU A 101 6.80 14.91 -10.87
N LYS A 102 6.28 14.19 -11.84
CA LYS A 102 5.23 14.66 -12.76
C LYS A 102 3.83 14.36 -12.18
N ALA A 103 2.82 15.05 -12.66
CA ALA A 103 1.43 14.68 -12.42
C ALA A 103 1.07 13.47 -13.31
N GLY A 104 0.64 12.40 -12.68
CA GLY A 104 0.12 11.22 -13.36
C GLY A 104 -1.40 11.19 -13.37
N VAL A 105 -1.96 9.98 -13.54
CA VAL A 105 -3.41 9.74 -13.54
C VAL A 105 -4.00 10.20 -12.20
N TRP A 106 -5.14 10.86 -12.23
CA TRP A 106 -5.84 11.46 -11.07
C TRP A 106 -5.02 12.44 -10.23
N GLY A 107 -3.98 13.07 -10.83
CA GLY A 107 -3.11 14.01 -10.14
C GLY A 107 -2.11 13.36 -9.18
N ILE A 108 -1.97 12.03 -9.20
CA ILE A 108 -0.98 11.30 -8.41
C ILE A 108 0.42 11.72 -8.86
N ARG A 109 1.31 11.99 -7.89
CA ARG A 109 2.70 12.34 -8.19
C ARG A 109 3.48 11.10 -8.55
N GLU A 110 4.02 11.05 -9.77
CA GLU A 110 4.75 9.91 -10.33
C GLU A 110 6.17 10.28 -10.73
N PRO A 111 7.16 9.34 -10.66
CA PRO A 111 8.47 9.55 -11.26
C PRO A 111 8.37 9.85 -12.76
N LYS A 112 9.30 10.64 -13.27
CA LYS A 112 9.38 10.94 -14.70
C LYS A 112 9.73 9.70 -15.52
N ASP A 113 9.40 9.72 -16.80
CA ASP A 113 9.53 8.55 -17.70
C ASP A 113 10.97 8.06 -17.89
N HIS A 114 11.96 8.94 -17.68
CA HIS A 114 13.38 8.58 -17.74
C HIS A 114 13.91 7.89 -16.48
N ALA A 115 13.15 7.90 -15.36
CA ALA A 115 13.55 7.19 -14.15
C ALA A 115 13.58 5.67 -14.42
N PRO A 116 14.62 4.93 -13.99
CA PRO A 116 14.74 3.50 -14.24
C PRO A 116 13.53 2.70 -13.74
N VAL A 117 13.09 1.74 -14.55
CA VAL A 117 12.09 0.75 -14.11
C VAL A 117 12.78 -0.27 -13.21
N VAL A 118 12.17 -0.58 -12.09
CA VAL A 118 12.72 -1.52 -11.09
C VAL A 118 11.64 -2.47 -10.62
N ASP A 119 12.04 -3.65 -10.13
CA ASP A 119 11.14 -4.63 -9.51
C ASP A 119 11.44 -4.71 -8.00
N PRO A 120 10.56 -4.13 -7.14
CA PRO A 120 10.77 -4.07 -5.70
C PRO A 120 10.83 -5.45 -5.03
N ASP A 121 11.59 -5.52 -3.93
CA ASP A 121 11.62 -6.65 -3.01
C ASP A 121 10.55 -6.52 -1.93
N ILE A 122 10.26 -5.28 -1.56
CA ILE A 122 9.24 -4.92 -0.56
C ILE A 122 8.31 -3.89 -1.20
N LEU A 123 7.00 -4.18 -1.21
CA LEU A 123 5.98 -3.22 -1.60
C LEU A 123 5.27 -2.69 -0.37
N ILE A 124 5.32 -1.37 -0.16
CA ILE A 124 4.42 -0.68 0.75
C ILE A 124 3.11 -0.43 0.00
N VAL A 125 2.04 -1.04 0.47
CA VAL A 125 0.75 -1.13 -0.25
C VAL A 125 -0.29 -0.26 0.42
N PRO A 126 -0.90 0.71 -0.29
CA PRO A 126 -2.06 1.44 0.20
C PRO A 126 -3.30 0.52 0.20
N LEU A 127 -4.21 0.77 1.10
CA LEU A 127 -5.44 -0.02 1.21
C LEU A 127 -6.61 0.79 1.77
N ALA A 128 -7.82 0.35 1.49
CA ALA A 128 -9.03 0.88 2.10
C ALA A 128 -9.32 0.17 3.43
N ALA A 129 -9.32 -1.16 3.44
CA ALA A 129 -9.52 -1.98 4.63
C ALA A 129 -8.68 -3.26 4.58
N PHE A 130 -8.42 -3.85 5.74
CA PHE A 130 -7.74 -5.14 5.90
C PHE A 130 -8.36 -5.95 7.04
N ASP A 131 -8.12 -7.25 7.04
CA ASP A 131 -8.49 -8.16 8.11
C ASP A 131 -7.29 -8.91 8.71
N ARG A 132 -7.52 -9.62 9.81
CA ARG A 132 -6.48 -10.41 10.52
C ARG A 132 -5.99 -11.64 9.76
N ARG A 133 -6.53 -11.91 8.58
CA ARG A 133 -6.06 -12.99 7.68
C ARG A 133 -5.14 -12.48 6.57
N GLY A 134 -4.84 -11.17 6.57
CA GLY A 134 -4.01 -10.52 5.56
C GLY A 134 -4.75 -10.19 4.27
N ASN A 135 -6.08 -10.33 4.26
CA ASN A 135 -6.88 -9.89 3.12
C ASN A 135 -7.03 -8.37 3.14
N ARG A 136 -7.12 -7.78 1.97
CA ARG A 136 -7.29 -6.33 1.82
C ARG A 136 -8.23 -5.96 0.69
N ILE A 137 -8.83 -4.80 0.78
CA ILE A 137 -9.41 -4.11 -0.37
C ILE A 137 -8.71 -2.77 -0.58
N GLY A 138 -8.45 -2.47 -1.86
CA GLY A 138 -7.97 -1.16 -2.31
C GLY A 138 -9.11 -0.29 -2.82
N HIS A 139 -8.78 0.72 -3.62
CA HIS A 139 -9.75 1.66 -4.20
C HIS A 139 -10.61 1.09 -5.35
N GLY A 140 -10.40 -0.15 -5.77
CA GLY A 140 -11.25 -0.85 -6.74
C GLY A 140 -10.64 -1.05 -8.13
N ALA A 141 -9.50 -0.46 -8.45
CA ALA A 141 -8.86 -0.63 -9.77
C ALA A 141 -8.01 -1.92 -9.92
N GLY A 142 -7.72 -2.62 -8.82
CA GLY A 142 -6.97 -3.88 -8.82
C GLY A 142 -5.47 -3.75 -9.18
N TYR A 143 -4.93 -2.54 -9.22
CA TYR A 143 -3.54 -2.31 -9.63
C TYR A 143 -2.53 -3.07 -8.78
N TYR A 144 -2.67 -3.02 -7.45
CA TYR A 144 -1.75 -3.71 -6.54
C TYR A 144 -1.92 -5.23 -6.58
N ASP A 145 -3.13 -5.75 -6.82
CA ASP A 145 -3.36 -7.19 -7.00
C ASP A 145 -2.60 -7.72 -8.21
N MET A 146 -2.73 -7.04 -9.35
CA MET A 146 -2.01 -7.38 -10.57
C MET A 146 -0.48 -7.22 -10.40
N THR A 147 -0.04 -6.18 -9.70
CA THR A 147 1.39 -5.90 -9.49
C THR A 147 2.04 -6.96 -8.60
N ILE A 148 1.39 -7.29 -7.47
CA ILE A 148 1.87 -8.32 -6.56
C ILE A 148 1.90 -9.69 -7.27
N ALA A 149 0.84 -10.04 -7.99
CA ALA A 149 0.78 -11.29 -8.76
C ALA A 149 1.90 -11.36 -9.82
N ARG A 150 2.12 -10.28 -10.58
CA ARG A 150 3.22 -10.20 -11.56
C ARG A 150 4.58 -10.40 -10.88
N LEU A 151 4.86 -9.67 -9.83
CA LEU A 151 6.17 -9.76 -9.16
C LEU A 151 6.38 -11.14 -8.55
N ARG A 152 5.39 -11.70 -7.88
CA ARG A 152 5.46 -13.04 -7.28
C ARG A 152 5.61 -14.17 -8.30
N SER A 153 5.34 -13.93 -9.58
CA SER A 153 5.52 -14.93 -10.63
C SER A 153 7.00 -15.20 -10.99
N PHE A 154 7.92 -14.31 -10.63
CA PHE A 154 9.35 -14.46 -10.97
C PHE A 154 10.34 -14.14 -9.83
N LYS A 155 9.87 -13.56 -8.72
CA LYS A 155 10.72 -13.29 -7.55
C LYS A 155 9.93 -13.36 -6.25
N GLN A 156 10.63 -13.51 -5.14
CA GLN A 156 10.02 -13.31 -3.83
C GLN A 156 9.81 -11.82 -3.59
N VAL A 157 8.61 -11.47 -3.18
CA VAL A 157 8.23 -10.09 -2.86
C VAL A 157 7.38 -10.08 -1.60
N ILE A 158 7.66 -9.14 -0.70
CA ILE A 158 6.91 -8.96 0.53
C ILE A 158 5.99 -7.76 0.37
N ALA A 159 4.68 -8.00 0.50
CA ALA A 159 3.65 -6.98 0.45
C ALA A 159 3.29 -6.51 1.86
N VAL A 160 3.61 -5.26 2.18
CA VAL A 160 3.41 -4.63 3.48
C VAL A 160 2.32 -3.59 3.37
N GLY A 161 1.14 -3.84 3.93
CA GLY A 161 0.06 -2.87 4.02
C GLY A 161 0.45 -1.72 4.97
N LEU A 162 0.19 -0.50 4.57
CA LEU A 162 0.33 0.67 5.43
C LEU A 162 -1.05 1.30 5.63
N ALA A 163 -1.50 1.35 6.88
CA ALA A 163 -2.87 1.72 7.21
C ALA A 163 -3.00 2.36 8.59
N TYR A 164 -4.09 3.06 8.81
CA TYR A 164 -4.53 3.40 10.17
C TYR A 164 -5.19 2.17 10.81
N ALA A 165 -5.06 2.01 12.12
CA ALA A 165 -5.69 0.90 12.85
C ALA A 165 -7.21 0.85 12.64
N LEU A 166 -7.87 1.99 12.47
CA LEU A 166 -9.31 2.06 12.19
C LEU A 166 -9.74 1.44 10.85
N GLN A 167 -8.79 1.11 9.97
CA GLN A 167 -9.05 0.43 8.70
C GLN A 167 -9.13 -1.10 8.85
N GLU A 168 -8.87 -1.61 10.06
CA GLU A 168 -9.11 -3.03 10.37
C GLU A 168 -10.60 -3.33 10.42
N VAL A 169 -10.98 -4.44 9.81
CA VAL A 169 -12.35 -4.97 9.79
C VAL A 169 -12.35 -6.44 10.17
N ALA A 170 -13.49 -6.96 10.62
CA ALA A 170 -13.60 -8.36 11.02
C ALA A 170 -13.32 -9.32 9.85
N GLU A 171 -13.81 -8.99 8.67
CA GLU A 171 -13.64 -9.80 7.47
C GLU A 171 -13.66 -8.94 6.22
N VAL A 172 -12.72 -9.20 5.31
CA VAL A 172 -12.66 -8.61 3.97
C VAL A 172 -13.21 -9.62 2.96
N PRO A 173 -14.27 -9.28 2.20
CA PRO A 173 -14.74 -10.13 1.10
C PRO A 173 -13.64 -10.28 0.05
N THR A 174 -13.33 -11.52 -0.34
CA THR A 174 -12.23 -11.83 -1.27
C THR A 174 -12.66 -12.63 -2.48
N THR A 175 -11.90 -12.49 -3.55
CA THR A 175 -11.94 -13.33 -4.74
C THR A 175 -10.56 -13.99 -4.95
N PRO A 176 -10.44 -15.02 -5.79
CA PRO A 176 -9.13 -15.62 -6.10
C PRO A 176 -8.12 -14.65 -6.75
N ARG A 177 -8.55 -13.48 -7.20
CA ARG A 177 -7.68 -12.47 -7.81
C ARG A 177 -7.08 -11.50 -6.80
N ASP A 178 -7.58 -11.48 -5.56
CA ASP A 178 -7.12 -10.56 -4.53
C ASP A 178 -5.81 -11.07 -3.93
N ALA A 179 -4.76 -10.27 -4.01
CA ALA A 179 -3.46 -10.61 -3.44
C ALA A 179 -3.45 -10.37 -1.93
N ARG A 180 -3.00 -11.36 -1.16
CA ARG A 180 -2.82 -11.24 0.30
C ARG A 180 -1.57 -10.42 0.62
N LEU A 181 -1.66 -9.70 1.74
CA LEU A 181 -0.53 -9.05 2.38
C LEU A 181 0.28 -10.06 3.21
N ASP A 182 1.58 -9.78 3.35
CA ASP A 182 2.48 -10.49 4.26
C ASP A 182 2.52 -9.83 5.63
N LEU A 183 2.41 -8.50 5.68
CA LEU A 183 2.35 -7.70 6.90
C LEU A 183 1.38 -6.53 6.75
N VAL A 184 0.93 -5.99 7.90
CA VAL A 184 0.31 -4.67 7.98
C VAL A 184 0.99 -3.88 9.09
N LEU A 185 1.30 -2.61 8.80
CA LEU A 185 1.80 -1.63 9.76
C LEU A 185 0.70 -0.63 10.06
N THR A 186 0.36 -0.49 11.33
CA THR A 186 -0.55 0.55 11.82
C THR A 186 0.13 1.36 12.92
N GLU A 187 -0.44 2.48 13.33
CA GLU A 187 0.04 3.26 14.47
C GLU A 187 -0.02 2.47 15.78
N ASN A 188 -0.87 1.43 15.86
CA ASN A 188 -1.00 0.62 17.06
C ASN A 188 -0.03 -0.56 17.11
N GLU A 189 0.17 -1.26 15.99
CA GLU A 189 0.93 -2.52 15.96
C GLU A 189 1.49 -2.88 14.59
N VAL A 190 2.34 -3.90 14.57
CA VAL A 190 2.77 -4.63 13.38
C VAL A 190 2.08 -5.99 13.38
N ILE A 191 1.35 -6.31 12.31
CA ILE A 191 0.66 -7.60 12.15
C ILE A 191 1.43 -8.39 11.09
N ASP A 192 1.94 -9.57 11.44
CA ASP A 192 2.72 -10.44 10.55
C ASP A 192 1.95 -11.72 10.24
N PHE A 193 1.50 -11.85 8.99
CA PHE A 193 0.71 -12.98 8.51
C PHE A 193 1.56 -14.15 7.98
N ARG A 194 2.89 -14.02 7.95
CA ARG A 194 3.82 -15.05 7.46
C ARG A 194 4.05 -16.17 8.48
N LYS A 195 3.65 -15.93 9.73
CA LYS A 195 3.88 -16.84 10.87
C LYS A 195 2.64 -17.68 11.23
N GLY A 196 1.64 -17.68 10.37
CA GLY A 196 0.39 -18.43 10.54
C GLY A 196 0.35 -19.70 9.71
#